data_9ad98fd9817045f29d2e5e125f04b393
#
_entry.id   9ad98fd9817045f29d2e5e125f04b393
#
_cell.length_a   1.000
_cell.length_b   1.000
_cell.length_c   1.000
_cell.angle_alpha   90.00
_cell.angle_beta   90.00
_cell.angle_gamma   90.00
#
_symmetry.space_group_name_H-M   'P 1'
#
loop_
_entity.id
_entity.type
_entity.pdbx_description
1 polymer ?
#
loop_
_entity_poly.entity_id
_entity_poly.type
_entity_poly.pdbx_seq_one_letter_code
_entity_poly.pdbx_strand_id
1 'polypeptide(L)'
;AHTANRLFGITPNVYGNTQSSGGSSGGAGVAVAAELLPFADGTDMMGSCRTPAAYANVYGFRPTPGLLPDYRTNDKKKNLPIISTPGCLARTPDDMAILLDVIAGEHKEDPISFSLKNSFKDTNISDQEFSKIKIGWLSDMNGNYQYDPDLVEMCNKQLNSLEKNKVVIEHLKPNVDAHKLWNCWGTLRAKSIYEDINEEIIAMNIKDVNQMTPQAL
;
A
#
# COMPACT_ATOMS: atom_id res chain seq x y z
N ALA A 1 -7.44 0.86 -8.97
CA ALA A 1 -8.01 -0.48 -8.82
C ALA A 1 -9.34 -0.36 -8.08
N HIS A 2 -10.27 -1.26 -8.36
CA HIS A 2 -11.56 -1.34 -7.69
C HIS A 2 -11.67 -2.69 -6.97
N THR A 3 -12.44 -2.73 -5.89
CA THR A 3 -12.75 -3.97 -5.19
C THR A 3 -14.12 -4.45 -5.63
N ALA A 4 -14.12 -5.35 -6.60
CA ALA A 4 -15.34 -5.91 -7.19
C ALA A 4 -15.10 -7.34 -7.66
N ASN A 5 -16.11 -8.17 -7.58
CA ASN A 5 -16.11 -9.52 -8.16
C ASN A 5 -17.50 -9.92 -8.64
N ARG A 6 -17.57 -11.00 -9.44
CA ARG A 6 -18.84 -11.44 -10.06
C ARG A 6 -19.81 -12.05 -9.07
N LEU A 7 -19.35 -12.58 -7.94
CA LEU A 7 -20.20 -13.26 -6.96
C LEU A 7 -20.89 -12.25 -6.02
N PHE A 8 -20.13 -11.29 -5.51
CA PHE A 8 -20.58 -10.35 -4.48
C PHE A 8 -20.75 -8.92 -4.97
N GLY A 9 -20.40 -8.65 -6.24
CA GLY A 9 -20.47 -7.30 -6.80
C GLY A 9 -19.35 -6.39 -6.30
N ILE A 10 -19.65 -5.11 -6.18
CA ILE A 10 -18.73 -4.06 -5.74
C ILE A 10 -18.77 -3.96 -4.21
N THR A 11 -17.60 -3.92 -3.57
CA THR A 11 -17.52 -3.59 -2.15
C THR A 11 -17.71 -2.09 -1.97
N PRO A 12 -18.79 -1.63 -1.32
CA PRO A 12 -19.01 -0.22 -1.06
C PRO A 12 -18.08 0.29 0.06
N ASN A 13 -17.97 1.61 0.18
CA ASN A 13 -17.29 2.23 1.31
C ASN A 13 -18.14 2.11 2.58
N VAL A 14 -17.49 1.98 3.74
CA VAL A 14 -18.16 1.90 5.04
C VAL A 14 -18.92 3.18 5.39
N TYR A 15 -18.51 4.33 4.87
CA TYR A 15 -19.13 5.64 5.12
C TYR A 15 -20.21 6.03 4.11
N GLY A 16 -20.41 5.25 3.04
CA GLY A 16 -21.44 5.53 2.06
C GLY A 16 -21.44 4.57 0.87
N ASN A 17 -22.60 4.03 0.55
CA ASN A 17 -22.77 3.01 -0.50
C ASN A 17 -22.43 3.49 -1.93
N THR A 18 -22.40 4.81 -2.15
CA THR A 18 -22.06 5.41 -3.44
C THR A 18 -20.58 5.75 -3.57
N GLN A 19 -19.83 5.61 -2.49
CA GLN A 19 -18.41 5.91 -2.44
C GLN A 19 -17.58 4.65 -2.69
N SER A 20 -16.39 4.82 -3.29
CA SER A 20 -15.47 3.73 -3.50
C SER A 20 -14.82 3.29 -2.18
N SER A 21 -14.63 2.00 -2.01
CA SER A 21 -13.78 1.43 -0.95
C SER A 21 -12.29 1.50 -1.28
N GLY A 22 -11.94 2.05 -2.45
CA GLY A 22 -10.60 1.93 -2.98
C GLY A 22 -10.30 0.50 -3.47
N GLY A 23 -9.03 0.19 -3.65
CA GLY A 23 -8.62 -1.16 -4.09
C GLY A 23 -7.09 -1.24 -4.31
N SER A 24 -6.63 -2.48 -4.46
CA SER A 24 -7.37 -3.75 -4.56
C SER A 24 -7.75 -4.36 -3.19
N SER A 25 -7.13 -4.00 -2.07
CA SER A 25 -7.46 -4.53 -0.74
C SER A 25 -8.65 -3.80 -0.08
N GLY A 26 -9.67 -3.36 -0.87
CA GLY A 26 -10.81 -2.60 -0.38
C GLY A 26 -11.70 -3.40 0.59
N GLY A 27 -11.85 -4.70 0.35
CA GLY A 27 -12.57 -5.59 1.27
C GLY A 27 -11.93 -5.64 2.66
N ALA A 28 -10.59 -5.74 2.71
CA ALA A 28 -9.82 -5.68 3.96
C ALA A 28 -10.02 -4.32 4.67
N GLY A 29 -9.89 -3.21 3.92
CA GLY A 29 -10.09 -1.87 4.46
C GLY A 29 -11.48 -1.68 5.07
N VAL A 30 -12.52 -2.11 4.36
CA VAL A 30 -13.91 -2.02 4.84
C VAL A 30 -14.15 -2.92 6.06
N ALA A 31 -13.63 -4.15 6.06
CA ALA A 31 -13.78 -5.07 7.19
C ALA A 31 -13.14 -4.53 8.47
N VAL A 32 -11.96 -3.92 8.36
CA VAL A 32 -11.27 -3.29 9.48
C VAL A 32 -12.01 -2.03 9.94
N ALA A 33 -12.45 -1.18 9.02
CA ALA A 33 -13.18 0.05 9.35
C ALA A 33 -14.57 -0.23 9.96
N ALA A 34 -15.26 -1.28 9.51
CA ALA A 34 -16.54 -1.72 10.04
C ALA A 34 -16.40 -2.52 11.36
N GLU A 35 -15.21 -2.58 11.94
CA GLU A 35 -14.92 -3.30 13.19
C GLU A 35 -15.17 -4.82 13.15
N LEU A 36 -15.26 -5.40 11.96
CA LEU A 36 -15.37 -6.85 11.80
C LEU A 36 -14.07 -7.57 12.13
N LEU A 37 -12.95 -6.90 11.90
CA LEU A 37 -11.58 -7.38 12.17
C LEU A 37 -10.75 -6.26 12.81
N PRO A 38 -9.85 -6.54 13.76
CA PRO A 38 -8.92 -5.55 14.31
C PRO A 38 -7.88 -5.12 13.28
N PHE A 39 -7.44 -6.04 12.44
CA PHE A 39 -6.47 -5.86 11.36
C PHE A 39 -6.73 -6.86 10.24
N ALA A 40 -6.15 -6.61 9.07
CA ALA A 40 -6.17 -7.52 7.93
C ALA A 40 -4.88 -7.41 7.13
N ASP A 41 -4.53 -8.48 6.43
CA ASP A 41 -3.49 -8.46 5.41
C ASP A 41 -3.99 -7.88 4.09
N GLY A 42 -3.06 -7.58 3.21
CA GLY A 42 -3.33 -7.10 1.87
C GLY A 42 -2.06 -7.11 1.02
N THR A 43 -2.15 -6.60 -0.19
CA THR A 43 -0.99 -6.42 -1.07
C THR A 43 -0.95 -5.01 -1.63
N ASP A 44 0.24 -4.47 -1.86
CA ASP A 44 0.42 -3.11 -2.34
C ASP A 44 1.44 -3.05 -3.48
N MET A 45 0.96 -2.92 -4.71
CA MET A 45 1.78 -2.63 -5.88
C MET A 45 1.83 -1.11 -6.15
N MET A 46 0.67 -0.45 -6.06
CA MET A 46 0.47 0.95 -6.41
C MET A 46 -0.49 1.64 -5.42
N GLY A 47 -0.35 1.33 -4.14
CA GLY A 47 -1.23 1.86 -3.10
C GLY A 47 -2.35 0.93 -2.67
N SER A 48 -2.33 -0.37 -3.03
CA SER A 48 -3.48 -1.26 -2.80
C SER A 48 -3.74 -1.63 -1.33
N CYS A 49 -2.85 -1.32 -0.39
CA CYS A 49 -3.14 -1.25 1.05
C CYS A 49 -3.46 0.19 1.48
N ARG A 50 -2.63 1.15 1.05
CA ARG A 50 -2.69 2.56 1.48
C ARG A 50 -3.93 3.29 0.97
N THR A 51 -4.32 3.07 -0.29
CA THR A 51 -5.52 3.70 -0.88
C THR A 51 -6.80 3.24 -0.18
N PRO A 52 -7.08 1.92 -0.03
CA PRO A 52 -8.23 1.48 0.77
C PRO A 52 -8.22 2.00 2.20
N ALA A 53 -7.07 2.04 2.84
CA ALA A 53 -6.94 2.59 4.19
C ALA A 53 -7.35 4.06 4.25
N ALA A 54 -6.88 4.89 3.30
CA ALA A 54 -7.25 6.30 3.21
C ALA A 54 -8.75 6.49 2.99
N TYR A 55 -9.38 5.69 2.12
CA TYR A 55 -10.82 5.76 1.86
C TYR A 55 -11.66 5.25 3.04
N ALA A 56 -11.15 4.30 3.81
CA ALA A 56 -11.84 3.70 4.94
C ALA A 56 -11.47 4.31 6.31
N ASN A 57 -10.62 5.35 6.32
CA ASN A 57 -10.13 6.02 7.53
C ASN A 57 -9.49 5.04 8.54
N VAL A 58 -8.64 4.17 8.05
CA VAL A 58 -7.82 3.24 8.85
C VAL A 58 -6.35 3.37 8.47
N TYR A 59 -5.46 2.72 9.18
CA TYR A 59 -4.04 2.70 8.85
C TYR A 59 -3.77 1.65 7.77
N GLY A 60 -2.99 2.02 6.75
CA GLY A 60 -2.50 1.13 5.71
C GLY A 60 -0.98 1.19 5.63
N PHE A 61 -0.35 0.04 5.71
CA PHE A 61 1.11 -0.07 5.74
C PHE A 61 1.64 -0.87 4.56
N ARG A 62 2.55 -0.25 3.82
CA ARG A 62 3.37 -0.91 2.81
C ARG A 62 4.78 -1.04 3.34
N PRO A 63 5.22 -2.23 3.78
CA PRO A 63 6.57 -2.44 4.29
C PRO A 63 7.63 -2.43 3.19
N THR A 64 8.89 -2.43 3.59
CA THR A 64 10.01 -2.73 2.72
C THR A 64 9.82 -4.14 2.12
N PRO A 65 10.04 -4.32 0.80
CA PRO A 65 10.01 -5.64 0.19
C PRO A 65 10.92 -6.62 0.92
N GLY A 66 10.42 -7.82 1.20
CA GLY A 66 11.12 -8.85 1.95
C GLY A 66 10.92 -8.82 3.47
N LEU A 67 10.36 -7.75 4.04
CA LEU A 67 9.98 -7.75 5.46
C LEU A 67 8.85 -8.76 5.74
N LEU A 68 7.85 -8.77 4.88
CA LEU A 68 6.81 -9.80 4.84
C LEU A 68 7.15 -10.74 3.70
N PRO A 69 7.36 -12.04 3.98
CA PRO A 69 7.75 -12.99 2.94
C PRO A 69 6.63 -13.20 1.92
N ASP A 70 7.01 -13.36 0.66
CA ASP A 70 6.09 -13.62 -0.44
C ASP A 70 6.59 -14.79 -1.29
N TYR A 71 5.92 -15.94 -1.19
CA TYR A 71 6.30 -17.16 -1.93
C TYR A 71 6.23 -17.01 -3.46
N ARG A 72 5.50 -16.03 -3.96
CA ARG A 72 5.40 -15.75 -5.39
C ARG A 72 6.74 -15.29 -5.98
N THR A 73 7.67 -14.84 -5.13
CA THR A 73 9.03 -14.46 -5.57
C THR A 73 9.90 -15.65 -5.95
N ASN A 74 9.51 -16.87 -5.54
CA ASN A 74 10.23 -18.11 -5.86
C ASN A 74 10.00 -18.64 -7.28
N ASP A 75 9.11 -18.01 -8.04
CA ASP A 75 8.97 -18.37 -9.45
C ASP A 75 10.25 -17.94 -10.20
N LYS A 76 11.07 -18.95 -10.57
CA LYS A 76 12.38 -18.78 -11.21
C LYS A 76 12.35 -17.92 -12.49
N LYS A 77 11.15 -17.61 -12.98
CA LYS A 77 10.90 -16.78 -14.16
C LYS A 77 10.77 -15.29 -13.84
N LYS A 78 10.61 -14.90 -12.57
CA LYS A 78 10.39 -13.51 -12.18
C LYS A 78 11.69 -12.81 -11.80
N ASN A 79 12.56 -12.58 -12.79
CA ASN A 79 13.74 -11.69 -12.66
C ASN A 79 13.35 -10.19 -12.68
N LEU A 80 12.16 -9.84 -12.19
CA LEU A 80 11.66 -8.47 -12.23
C LEU A 80 11.89 -7.74 -10.92
N PRO A 81 12.06 -6.41 -10.97
CA PRO A 81 12.01 -5.59 -9.77
C PRO A 81 10.71 -5.88 -9.00
N ILE A 82 10.82 -6.09 -7.70
CA ILE A 82 9.67 -6.32 -6.85
C ILE A 82 8.89 -5.02 -6.71
N ILE A 83 7.82 -4.89 -7.47
CA ILE A 83 6.95 -3.72 -7.45
C ILE A 83 5.73 -3.90 -6.55
N SER A 84 5.38 -5.15 -6.23
CA SER A 84 4.31 -5.50 -5.29
C SER A 84 4.90 -6.10 -4.02
N THR A 85 4.32 -5.79 -2.88
CA THR A 85 4.71 -6.37 -1.59
C THR A 85 3.46 -6.68 -0.77
N PRO A 86 3.45 -7.75 0.03
CA PRO A 86 2.46 -7.91 1.08
C PRO A 86 2.48 -6.70 2.01
N GLY A 87 1.32 -6.37 2.57
CA GLY A 87 1.15 -5.28 3.51
C GLY A 87 -0.02 -5.55 4.45
N CYS A 88 -0.38 -4.57 5.24
CA CYS A 88 -1.45 -4.72 6.22
C CYS A 88 -2.27 -3.44 6.41
N LEU A 89 -3.46 -3.63 6.97
CA LEU A 89 -4.40 -2.60 7.35
C LEU A 89 -4.84 -2.83 8.80
N ALA A 90 -4.96 -1.76 9.58
CA ALA A 90 -5.38 -1.85 10.98
C ALA A 90 -6.08 -0.57 11.43
N ARG A 91 -6.88 -0.64 12.51
CA ARG A 91 -7.50 0.56 13.10
C ARG A 91 -6.55 1.41 13.90
N THR A 92 -5.54 0.78 14.48
CA THR A 92 -4.54 1.46 15.31
C THR A 92 -3.13 1.06 14.91
N PRO A 93 -2.11 1.90 15.17
CA PRO A 93 -0.71 1.51 15.00
C PRO A 93 -0.32 0.31 15.88
N ASP A 94 -0.91 0.18 17.07
CA ASP A 94 -0.64 -0.94 17.98
C ASP A 94 -1.15 -2.26 17.41
N ASP A 95 -2.36 -2.29 16.86
CA ASP A 95 -2.89 -3.47 16.16
C ASP A 95 -2.01 -3.85 14.97
N MET A 96 -1.54 -2.84 14.23
CA MET A 96 -0.63 -3.06 13.11
C MET A 96 0.71 -3.64 13.56
N ALA A 97 1.27 -3.15 14.65
CA ALA A 97 2.51 -3.65 15.23
C ALA A 97 2.38 -5.12 15.66
N ILE A 98 1.25 -5.48 16.31
CA ILE A 98 0.96 -6.86 16.68
C ILE A 98 0.91 -7.77 15.45
N LEU A 99 0.21 -7.36 14.39
CA LEU A 99 0.15 -8.15 13.17
C LEU A 99 1.53 -8.31 12.53
N LEU A 100 2.31 -7.23 12.45
CA LEU A 100 3.66 -7.24 11.87
C LEU A 100 4.60 -8.16 12.66
N ASP A 101 4.53 -8.17 13.97
CA ASP A 101 5.35 -9.07 14.81
C ASP A 101 5.07 -10.57 14.54
N VAL A 102 3.88 -10.89 14.04
CA VAL A 102 3.50 -12.27 13.70
C VAL A 102 3.89 -12.65 12.28
N ILE A 103 3.71 -11.74 11.30
CA ILE A 103 3.84 -12.09 9.88
C ILE A 103 5.16 -11.64 9.24
N ALA A 104 5.94 -10.77 9.91
CA ALA A 104 7.25 -10.36 9.43
C ALA A 104 8.32 -11.40 9.76
N GLY A 105 9.31 -11.51 8.89
CA GLY A 105 10.46 -12.36 9.16
C GLY A 105 11.00 -13.08 7.93
N GLU A 106 12.05 -13.84 8.15
CA GLU A 106 12.70 -14.61 7.11
C GLU A 106 11.93 -15.90 6.81
N HIS A 107 11.82 -16.25 5.53
CA HIS A 107 11.24 -17.50 5.08
C HIS A 107 12.11 -18.16 4.01
N LYS A 108 12.36 -19.46 4.15
CA LYS A 108 13.28 -20.23 3.29
C LYS A 108 12.93 -20.20 1.79
N GLU A 109 11.67 -19.97 1.46
CA GLU A 109 11.18 -19.94 0.08
C GLU A 109 11.16 -18.52 -0.51
N ASP A 110 11.44 -17.50 0.28
CA ASP A 110 11.60 -16.13 -0.19
C ASP A 110 13.05 -15.66 0.01
N PRO A 111 13.86 -15.67 -1.05
CA PRO A 111 15.29 -15.37 -0.94
C PRO A 111 15.61 -13.92 -0.57
N ILE A 112 14.63 -13.02 -0.63
CA ILE A 112 14.80 -11.62 -0.27
C ILE A 112 14.24 -11.30 1.12
N SER A 113 13.58 -12.27 1.76
CA SER A 113 13.02 -12.07 3.08
C SER A 113 14.12 -11.90 4.13
N PHE A 114 13.82 -11.09 5.15
CA PHE A 114 14.73 -10.80 6.24
C PHE A 114 13.98 -10.62 7.55
N SER A 115 14.69 -10.84 8.66
CA SER A 115 14.15 -10.63 10.00
C SER A 115 14.65 -9.33 10.60
N LEU A 116 13.81 -8.66 11.38
CA LEU A 116 14.20 -7.57 12.26
C LEU A 116 14.54 -8.13 13.65
N LYS A 117 15.46 -7.47 14.33
CA LYS A 117 15.89 -7.88 15.68
C LYS A 117 14.87 -7.47 16.76
N ASN A 118 14.16 -6.38 16.55
CA ASN A 118 13.26 -5.78 17.52
C ASN A 118 11.80 -6.00 17.11
N SER A 119 10.94 -6.18 18.10
CA SER A 119 9.50 -6.18 17.94
C SER A 119 9.00 -4.80 17.51
N PHE A 120 8.00 -4.76 16.65
CA PHE A 120 7.33 -3.50 16.26
C PHE A 120 6.57 -2.91 17.45
N LYS A 121 6.06 -3.75 18.35
CA LYS A 121 5.34 -3.33 19.55
C LYS A 121 6.22 -2.60 20.56
N ASP A 122 7.51 -2.90 20.58
CA ASP A 122 8.45 -2.34 21.56
C ASP A 122 9.09 -1.02 21.05
N THR A 123 8.66 -0.49 19.92
CA THR A 123 9.13 0.79 19.36
C THR A 123 8.50 1.98 20.08
N ASN A 124 8.88 2.22 21.32
CA ASN A 124 8.56 3.44 22.03
C ASN A 124 9.60 4.52 21.70
N ILE A 125 9.16 5.62 21.11
CA ILE A 125 9.99 6.80 20.86
C ILE A 125 9.83 7.74 22.06
N SER A 126 10.92 8.06 22.73
CA SER A 126 10.91 9.08 23.79
C SER A 126 10.67 10.48 23.23
N ASP A 127 10.15 11.41 24.04
CA ASP A 127 9.94 12.80 23.63
C ASP A 127 11.24 13.46 23.11
N GLN A 128 12.38 13.07 23.69
CA GLN A 128 13.69 13.55 23.24
C GLN A 128 14.08 13.02 21.86
N GLU A 129 13.74 11.79 21.53
CA GLU A 129 13.96 11.22 20.19
C GLU A 129 12.96 11.77 19.20
N PHE A 130 11.69 11.92 19.62
CA PHE A 130 10.66 12.53 18.79
C PHE A 130 11.03 13.97 18.35
N SER A 131 11.58 14.77 19.25
CA SER A 131 12.02 16.13 18.93
C SER A 131 13.21 16.22 17.97
N LYS A 132 13.89 15.10 17.67
CA LYS A 132 15.00 15.03 16.71
C LYS A 132 14.53 14.60 15.32
N ILE A 133 13.27 14.21 15.16
CA ILE A 133 12.70 13.78 13.88
C ILE A 133 12.68 14.98 12.92
N LYS A 134 13.10 14.72 11.69
CA LYS A 134 12.94 15.62 10.56
C LYS A 134 11.99 15.02 9.55
N ILE A 135 11.02 15.79 9.10
CA ILE A 135 10.04 15.37 8.11
C ILE A 135 10.23 16.18 6.85
N GLY A 136 10.50 15.52 5.73
CA GLY A 136 10.48 16.15 4.41
C GLY A 136 9.05 16.12 3.84
N TRP A 137 8.45 17.28 3.66
CA TRP A 137 7.11 17.41 3.10
C TRP A 137 7.16 17.75 1.61
N LEU A 138 6.63 16.86 0.77
CA LEU A 138 6.63 17.00 -0.68
C LEU A 138 5.37 17.67 -1.23
N SER A 139 4.31 17.80 -0.41
CA SER A 139 3.02 18.38 -0.80
C SER A 139 2.50 17.79 -2.12
N ASP A 140 2.22 18.65 -3.10
CA ASP A 140 1.74 18.29 -4.45
C ASP A 140 2.87 17.90 -5.42
N MET A 141 4.04 17.56 -4.90
CA MET A 141 5.24 17.25 -5.69
C MET A 141 5.63 18.41 -6.64
N ASN A 142 5.51 19.64 -6.16
CA ASN A 142 5.79 20.86 -6.92
C ASN A 142 4.89 21.04 -8.15
N GLY A 143 3.58 20.79 -7.97
CA GLY A 143 2.56 20.91 -9.02
C GLY A 143 2.50 19.74 -10.00
N ASN A 144 3.28 18.67 -9.79
CA ASN A 144 3.25 17.48 -10.66
C ASN A 144 2.01 16.62 -10.46
N TYR A 145 1.34 16.75 -9.30
CA TYR A 145 0.11 16.00 -9.00
C TYR A 145 -0.96 16.94 -8.47
N GLN A 146 -2.18 16.72 -8.94
CA GLN A 146 -3.34 17.44 -8.42
C GLN A 146 -3.90 16.69 -7.21
N TYR A 147 -4.04 17.40 -6.10
CA TYR A 147 -4.68 16.91 -4.89
C TYR A 147 -5.89 17.79 -4.58
N ASP A 148 -6.82 17.22 -3.82
CA ASP A 148 -7.90 17.98 -3.21
C ASP A 148 -7.31 19.03 -2.26
N PRO A 149 -7.64 20.33 -2.42
CA PRO A 149 -7.11 21.39 -1.55
C PRO A 149 -7.41 21.17 -0.08
N ASP A 150 -8.58 20.66 0.26
CA ASP A 150 -8.99 20.41 1.64
C ASP A 150 -8.11 19.32 2.28
N LEU A 151 -7.73 18.30 1.50
CA LEU A 151 -6.80 17.25 1.94
C LEU A 151 -5.42 17.83 2.24
N VAL A 152 -4.90 18.69 1.35
CA VAL A 152 -3.59 19.34 1.55
C VAL A 152 -3.63 20.25 2.77
N GLU A 153 -4.70 21.02 2.96
CA GLU A 153 -4.89 21.86 4.14
C GLU A 153 -4.95 21.03 5.44
N MET A 154 -5.67 19.92 5.43
CA MET A 154 -5.73 19.01 6.57
C MET A 154 -4.34 18.48 6.93
N CYS A 155 -3.56 18.03 5.93
CA CYS A 155 -2.18 17.57 6.15
C CYS A 155 -1.30 18.69 6.73
N ASN A 156 -1.38 19.89 6.19
CA ASN A 156 -0.60 21.05 6.70
C ASN A 156 -0.96 21.37 8.15
N LYS A 157 -2.24 21.30 8.55
CA LYS A 157 -2.66 21.47 9.95
C LYS A 157 -2.01 20.45 10.87
N GLN A 158 -1.91 19.17 10.44
CA GLN A 158 -1.24 18.13 11.21
C GLN A 158 0.27 18.37 11.32
N LEU A 159 0.93 18.76 10.23
CA LEU A 159 2.34 19.10 10.25
C LEU A 159 2.64 20.26 11.21
N ASN A 160 1.83 21.32 11.17
CA ASN A 160 1.96 22.43 12.12
C ASN A 160 1.79 22.00 13.59
N SER A 161 0.99 20.98 13.84
CA SER A 161 0.88 20.38 15.20
C SER A 161 2.16 19.65 15.61
N LEU A 162 2.83 18.98 14.68
CA LEU A 162 4.13 18.33 14.95
C LEU A 162 5.24 19.34 15.21
N GLU A 163 5.26 20.47 14.50
CA GLU A 163 6.22 21.56 14.74
C GLU A 163 6.12 22.12 16.18
N LYS A 164 4.91 22.18 16.75
CA LYS A 164 4.72 22.57 18.16
C LYS A 164 5.42 21.59 19.13
N ASN A 165 5.62 20.35 18.71
CA ASN A 165 6.38 19.34 19.43
C ASN A 165 7.85 19.28 19.03
N LYS A 166 8.38 20.36 18.43
CA LYS A 166 9.78 20.55 18.04
C LYS A 166 10.25 19.63 16.89
N VAL A 167 9.36 18.97 16.18
CA VAL A 167 9.68 18.24 14.96
C VAL A 167 10.00 19.25 13.86
N VAL A 168 11.08 19.03 13.13
CA VAL A 168 11.49 19.91 12.02
C VAL A 168 10.78 19.47 10.74
N ILE A 169 10.00 20.37 10.15
CA ILE A 169 9.34 20.15 8.86
C ILE A 169 10.12 20.90 7.77
N GLU A 170 10.61 20.17 6.79
CA GLU A 170 11.31 20.71 5.62
C GLU A 170 10.42 20.58 4.38
N HIS A 171 10.01 21.68 3.77
CA HIS A 171 9.28 21.65 2.50
C HIS A 171 10.25 21.33 1.36
N LEU A 172 10.10 20.15 0.78
CA LEU A 172 11.00 19.63 -0.24
C LEU A 172 10.40 19.80 -1.63
N LYS A 173 11.29 20.08 -2.59
CA LYS A 173 10.97 20.05 -4.02
C LYS A 173 11.72 18.88 -4.65
N PRO A 174 11.05 17.80 -5.05
CA PRO A 174 11.73 16.67 -5.64
C PRO A 174 12.34 17.07 -7.00
N ASN A 175 13.60 16.73 -7.19
CA ASN A 175 14.27 16.89 -8.49
C ASN A 175 14.05 15.61 -9.31
N VAL A 176 12.79 15.31 -9.64
CA VAL A 176 12.39 14.15 -10.44
C VAL A 176 11.48 14.60 -11.57
N ASP A 177 11.73 14.04 -12.76
CA ASP A 177 10.83 14.17 -13.88
C ASP A 177 9.65 13.20 -13.68
N ALA A 178 8.50 13.73 -13.29
CA ALA A 178 7.29 12.94 -12.99
C ALA A 178 6.81 12.14 -14.21
N HIS A 179 6.97 12.65 -15.44
CA HIS A 179 6.59 11.93 -16.66
C HIS A 179 7.50 10.72 -16.90
N LYS A 180 8.81 10.89 -16.73
CA LYS A 180 9.75 9.75 -16.85
C LYS A 180 9.48 8.70 -15.80
N LEU A 181 9.24 9.12 -14.55
CA LEU A 181 8.91 8.21 -13.46
C LEU A 181 7.63 7.42 -13.76
N TRP A 182 6.59 8.11 -14.24
CA TRP A 182 5.33 7.48 -14.60
C TRP A 182 5.47 6.50 -15.76
N ASN A 183 6.22 6.86 -16.80
CA ASN A 183 6.47 5.98 -17.94
C ASN A 183 7.27 4.74 -17.53
N CYS A 184 8.30 4.91 -16.71
CA CYS A 184 9.08 3.79 -16.17
C CYS A 184 8.19 2.83 -15.38
N TRP A 185 7.39 3.38 -14.45
CA TRP A 185 6.45 2.60 -13.66
C TRP A 185 5.42 1.89 -14.54
N GLY A 186 4.83 2.58 -15.51
CA GLY A 186 3.87 2.02 -16.45
C GLY A 186 4.42 0.84 -17.24
N THR A 187 5.67 0.94 -17.70
CA THR A 187 6.36 -0.13 -18.42
C THR A 187 6.59 -1.36 -17.52
N LEU A 188 7.10 -1.15 -16.30
CA LEU A 188 7.33 -2.24 -15.36
C LEU A 188 6.03 -2.93 -14.95
N ARG A 189 4.99 -2.14 -14.69
CA ARG A 189 3.66 -2.66 -14.38
C ARG A 189 3.06 -3.47 -15.54
N ALA A 190 3.10 -2.92 -16.74
CA ALA A 190 2.56 -3.60 -17.92
C ALA A 190 3.25 -4.94 -18.16
N LYS A 191 4.58 -4.99 -17.99
CA LYS A 191 5.34 -6.24 -18.09
C LYS A 191 4.90 -7.25 -17.03
N SER A 192 4.82 -6.84 -15.76
CA SER A 192 4.39 -7.73 -14.65
C SER A 192 2.98 -8.29 -14.89
N ILE A 193 2.03 -7.43 -15.27
CA ILE A 193 0.66 -7.88 -15.55
C ILE A 193 0.62 -8.81 -16.76
N TYR A 194 1.36 -8.50 -17.83
CA TYR A 194 1.41 -9.35 -19.01
C TYR A 194 1.92 -10.77 -18.68
N GLU A 195 2.95 -10.88 -17.86
CA GLU A 195 3.50 -12.17 -17.44
C GLU A 195 2.49 -12.96 -16.61
N ASP A 196 1.84 -12.33 -15.62
CA ASP A 196 0.82 -12.97 -14.79
C ASP A 196 -0.39 -13.43 -15.62
N ILE A 197 -0.93 -12.55 -16.47
CA ILE A 197 -2.09 -12.86 -17.33
C ILE A 197 -1.77 -13.93 -18.37
N ASN A 198 -0.59 -13.87 -18.99
CA ASN A 198 -0.22 -14.83 -20.02
C ASN A 198 -0.12 -16.25 -19.47
N GLU A 199 0.37 -16.42 -18.24
CA GLU A 199 0.38 -17.71 -17.56
C GLU A 199 -1.04 -18.22 -17.27
N GLU A 200 -1.95 -17.37 -16.82
CA GLU A 200 -3.35 -17.71 -16.58
C GLU A 200 -4.08 -18.07 -17.89
N ILE A 201 -3.88 -17.31 -18.96
CA ILE A 201 -4.44 -17.58 -20.29
C ILE A 201 -4.01 -18.96 -20.79
N ILE A 202 -2.73 -19.27 -20.67
CA ILE A 202 -2.16 -20.56 -21.06
C ILE A 202 -2.75 -21.70 -20.18
N ALA A 203 -2.77 -21.50 -18.87
CA ALA A 203 -3.27 -22.52 -17.92
C ALA A 203 -4.77 -22.81 -18.09
N MET A 204 -5.58 -21.79 -18.40
CA MET A 204 -7.02 -21.89 -18.58
C MET A 204 -7.42 -22.20 -20.02
N ASN A 205 -6.47 -22.28 -20.96
CA ASN A 205 -6.72 -22.47 -22.39
C ASN A 205 -7.72 -21.42 -22.96
N ILE A 206 -7.63 -20.17 -22.47
CA ILE A 206 -8.48 -19.07 -22.92
C ILE A 206 -8.06 -18.67 -24.32
N LYS A 207 -8.96 -18.77 -25.30
CA LYS A 207 -8.72 -18.40 -26.70
C LYS A 207 -9.15 -16.97 -27.03
N ASP A 208 -9.99 -16.38 -26.19
CA ASP A 208 -10.53 -15.04 -26.39
C ASP A 208 -10.38 -14.21 -25.11
N VAL A 209 -9.62 -13.11 -25.21
CA VAL A 209 -9.39 -12.16 -24.10
C VAL A 209 -10.68 -11.51 -23.59
N ASN A 210 -11.74 -11.46 -24.41
CA ASN A 210 -13.05 -10.96 -23.99
C ASN A 210 -13.73 -11.85 -22.91
N GLN A 211 -13.23 -13.05 -22.70
CA GLN A 211 -13.66 -13.93 -21.61
C GLN A 211 -13.05 -13.54 -20.26
N MET A 212 -12.03 -12.70 -20.28
CA MET A 212 -11.39 -12.19 -19.07
C MET A 212 -12.27 -11.14 -18.38
N THR A 213 -12.06 -10.97 -17.10
CA THR A 213 -12.78 -9.93 -16.35
C THR A 213 -12.23 -8.54 -16.72
N PRO A 214 -13.06 -7.48 -16.66
CA PRO A 214 -12.60 -6.11 -16.92
C PRO A 214 -11.42 -5.65 -16.05
N GLN A 215 -11.16 -6.35 -14.95
CA GLN A 215 -10.02 -6.09 -14.07
C GLN A 215 -8.70 -6.67 -14.59
N ALA A 216 -8.76 -7.63 -15.49
CA ALA A 216 -7.60 -8.24 -16.15
C ALA A 216 -7.18 -7.49 -17.43
N LEU A 217 -8.06 -6.65 -17.97
CA LEU A 217 -7.81 -5.74 -19.08
C LEU A 217 -7.52 -4.32 -18.53
#